data_ade2ad862236fb6a98e69013a1c851ca
#
_entry.id   ade2ad862236fb6a98e69013a1c851ca
#
_cell.length_a   1.000
_cell.length_b   1.000
_cell.length_c   1.000
_cell.angle_alpha   90.00
_cell.angle_beta   90.00
_cell.angle_gamma   90.00
#
_symmetry.space_group_name_H-M   'P 1'
#
loop_
_entity.id
_entity.type
_entity.pdbx_description
1 polymer ?
#
loop_
_entity_poly.entity_id
_entity_poly.type
_entity_poly.pdbx_seq_one_letter_code
_entity_poly.pdbx_strand_id
1 'polypeptide(L)'
;MKTIMALDEENYKELLALWELSVTATHDFLSKEDIQVYRELIGETYLQSLTLFGMRVNGKIVGFIGLKDQLIQMLFVHPNYMRMGLGKALVDFAIKEYNVTEVDVNEQNTQALKFYNNLGFEAFDRFEKDDAGKLYPILSLALINKS
;
A
#
# COMPACT_ATOMS: atom_id res chain seq x y z
N MET A 1 21.47 5.89 -5.03
CA MET A 1 20.22 6.60 -5.36
C MET A 1 19.08 5.62 -5.57
N LYS A 2 17.94 5.94 -5.03
CA LYS A 2 16.77 5.06 -5.13
C LYS A 2 15.92 5.48 -6.31
N THR A 3 15.64 4.56 -7.20
CA THR A 3 14.87 4.83 -8.42
C THR A 3 13.54 4.08 -8.35
N ILE A 4 12.46 4.78 -8.66
CA ILE A 4 11.14 4.19 -8.76
C ILE A 4 10.97 3.66 -10.17
N MET A 5 10.50 2.40 -10.27
CA MET A 5 10.36 1.73 -11.55
C MET A 5 8.98 1.10 -11.69
N ALA A 6 8.48 1.03 -12.93
CA ALA A 6 7.24 0.33 -13.22
C ALA A 6 7.44 -1.18 -13.01
N LEU A 7 6.41 -1.83 -12.48
CA LEU A 7 6.42 -3.26 -12.22
C LEU A 7 5.30 -3.93 -13.03
N ASP A 8 5.49 -5.20 -13.36
CA ASP A 8 4.52 -5.95 -14.13
C ASP A 8 4.35 -7.38 -13.57
N GLU A 9 3.69 -8.25 -14.33
CA GLU A 9 3.37 -9.59 -13.85
C GLU A 9 4.60 -10.44 -13.53
N GLU A 10 5.75 -10.16 -14.13
CA GLU A 10 6.98 -10.87 -13.78
C GLU A 10 7.40 -10.61 -12.34
N ASN A 11 6.93 -9.53 -11.75
CA ASN A 11 7.27 -9.14 -10.39
C ASN A 11 6.27 -9.63 -9.35
N TYR A 12 5.14 -10.18 -9.75
CA TYR A 12 4.05 -10.51 -8.81
C TYR A 12 4.49 -11.43 -7.69
N LYS A 13 5.29 -12.44 -7.99
CA LYS A 13 5.74 -13.38 -6.97
C LYS A 13 6.57 -12.69 -5.90
N GLU A 14 7.47 -11.82 -6.33
CA GLU A 14 8.29 -11.03 -5.41
C GLU A 14 7.44 -10.06 -4.60
N LEU A 15 6.44 -9.44 -5.24
CA LEU A 15 5.53 -8.52 -4.55
C LEU A 15 4.68 -9.23 -3.49
N LEU A 16 4.22 -10.44 -3.77
CA LEU A 16 3.47 -11.22 -2.79
C LEU A 16 4.31 -11.54 -1.57
N ALA A 17 5.56 -11.92 -1.78
CA ALA A 17 6.47 -12.21 -0.69
C ALA A 17 6.71 -10.96 0.15
N LEU A 18 6.92 -9.82 -0.49
CA LEU A 18 7.12 -8.54 0.20
C LEU A 18 5.86 -8.14 0.96
N TRP A 19 4.69 -8.28 0.32
CA TRP A 19 3.42 -7.97 0.97
C TRP A 19 3.26 -8.77 2.26
N GLU A 20 3.51 -10.07 2.20
CA GLU A 20 3.34 -10.94 3.38
C GLU A 20 4.30 -10.57 4.50
N LEU A 21 5.56 -10.29 4.18
CA LEU A 21 6.54 -9.82 5.17
C LEU A 21 6.09 -8.53 5.83
N SER A 22 5.62 -7.58 5.04
CA SER A 22 5.21 -6.28 5.54
C SER A 22 3.96 -6.39 6.42
N VAL A 23 2.96 -7.13 5.96
CA VAL A 23 1.71 -7.29 6.68
C VAL A 23 1.93 -8.04 7.99
N THR A 24 2.73 -9.09 7.98
CA THR A 24 3.03 -9.85 9.19
C THR A 24 3.71 -8.97 10.23
N ALA A 25 4.52 -8.00 9.80
CA ALA A 25 5.23 -7.11 10.71
C ALA A 25 4.36 -5.96 11.24
N THR A 26 3.34 -5.53 10.48
CA THR A 26 2.61 -4.29 10.78
C THR A 26 1.12 -4.46 11.04
N HIS A 27 0.51 -5.56 10.61
CA HIS A 27 -0.93 -5.78 10.72
C HIS A 27 -1.21 -6.92 11.71
N ASP A 28 -0.89 -6.68 12.98
CA ASP A 28 -1.05 -7.69 14.02
C ASP A 28 -2.51 -8.04 14.31
N PHE A 29 -3.44 -7.25 13.79
CA PHE A 29 -4.87 -7.52 13.93
C PHE A 29 -5.40 -8.56 12.93
N LEU A 30 -4.58 -8.98 11.96
CA LEU A 30 -5.00 -10.00 10.99
C LEU A 30 -4.63 -11.40 11.46
N SER A 31 -5.55 -12.35 11.30
CA SER A 31 -5.26 -13.75 11.59
C SER A 31 -4.41 -14.36 10.47
N LYS A 32 -3.75 -15.48 10.77
CA LYS A 32 -2.98 -16.20 9.76
C LYS A 32 -3.86 -16.69 8.63
N GLU A 33 -5.08 -17.11 8.95
CA GLU A 33 -6.04 -17.58 7.95
C GLU A 33 -6.44 -16.44 7.02
N ASP A 34 -6.67 -15.25 7.56
CA ASP A 34 -7.03 -14.09 6.76
C ASP A 34 -5.88 -13.65 5.88
N ILE A 35 -4.65 -13.68 6.40
CA ILE A 35 -3.48 -13.35 5.59
C ILE A 35 -3.39 -14.29 4.39
N GLN A 36 -3.65 -15.58 4.58
CA GLN A 36 -3.61 -16.54 3.48
C GLN A 36 -4.68 -16.25 2.43
N VAL A 37 -5.90 -15.91 2.87
CA VAL A 37 -6.99 -15.55 1.96
C VAL A 37 -6.62 -14.31 1.15
N TYR A 38 -6.09 -13.27 1.80
CA TYR A 38 -5.68 -12.05 1.12
C TYR A 38 -4.55 -12.32 0.14
N ARG A 39 -3.59 -13.17 0.52
CA ARG A 39 -2.48 -13.49 -0.37
C ARG A 39 -2.98 -14.10 -1.68
N GLU A 40 -3.94 -14.99 -1.62
CA GLU A 40 -4.52 -15.58 -2.81
C GLU A 40 -5.26 -14.54 -3.67
N LEU A 41 -6.08 -13.70 -3.03
CA LEU A 41 -6.82 -12.65 -3.74
C LEU A 41 -5.88 -11.67 -4.42
N ILE A 42 -4.82 -11.26 -3.73
CA ILE A 42 -3.85 -10.31 -4.27
C ILE A 42 -3.16 -10.91 -5.47
N GLY A 43 -2.67 -12.15 -5.34
CA GLY A 43 -1.94 -12.80 -6.42
C GLY A 43 -2.79 -13.13 -7.64
N GLU A 44 -4.05 -13.51 -7.43
CA GLU A 44 -4.91 -13.95 -8.53
C GLU A 44 -5.67 -12.81 -9.18
N THR A 45 -5.99 -11.76 -8.44
CA THR A 45 -6.93 -10.76 -8.91
C THR A 45 -6.43 -9.32 -8.76
N TYR A 46 -6.01 -8.94 -7.56
CA TYR A 46 -5.78 -7.52 -7.27
C TYR A 46 -4.59 -6.93 -8.00
N LEU A 47 -3.46 -7.60 -8.02
CA LEU A 47 -2.26 -7.05 -8.65
C LEU A 47 -2.48 -6.75 -10.12
N GLN A 48 -3.27 -7.60 -10.80
CA GLN A 48 -3.53 -7.44 -12.22
C GLN A 48 -4.34 -6.18 -12.54
N SER A 49 -5.11 -5.69 -11.59
CA SER A 49 -5.97 -4.52 -11.78
C SER A 49 -5.29 -3.20 -11.43
N LEU A 50 -4.05 -3.25 -10.93
CA LEU A 50 -3.36 -2.06 -10.42
C LEU A 50 -2.22 -1.64 -11.32
N THR A 51 -1.94 -0.33 -11.30
CA THR A 51 -0.70 0.21 -11.85
C THR A 51 0.34 0.16 -10.74
N LEU A 52 1.44 -0.54 -10.98
CA LEU A 52 2.40 -0.88 -9.93
C LEU A 52 3.76 -0.21 -10.17
N PHE A 53 4.31 0.34 -9.09
CA PHE A 53 5.65 0.90 -9.07
C PHE A 53 6.38 0.42 -7.83
N GLY A 54 7.68 0.29 -7.92
CA GLY A 54 8.49 -0.17 -6.80
C GLY A 54 9.88 0.42 -6.78
N MET A 55 10.59 0.11 -5.71
CA MET A 55 11.97 0.53 -5.51
C MET A 55 12.81 -0.68 -5.15
N ARG A 56 14.03 -0.75 -5.70
CA ARG A 56 14.96 -1.84 -5.44
C ARG A 56 16.16 -1.37 -4.65
N VAL A 57 16.65 -2.24 -3.78
CA VAL A 57 17.94 -2.08 -3.13
C VAL A 57 18.67 -3.40 -3.31
N ASN A 58 19.86 -3.34 -3.89
CA ASN A 58 20.69 -4.53 -4.16
C ASN A 58 19.92 -5.60 -4.95
N GLY A 59 19.14 -5.15 -5.95
CA GLY A 59 18.40 -6.07 -6.81
C GLY A 59 17.08 -6.58 -6.26
N LYS A 60 16.74 -6.26 -5.03
CA LYS A 60 15.48 -6.70 -4.40
C LYS A 60 14.48 -5.56 -4.33
N ILE A 61 13.21 -5.86 -4.60
CA ILE A 61 12.14 -4.90 -4.39
C ILE A 61 11.91 -4.77 -2.89
N VAL A 62 12.10 -3.57 -2.35
CA VAL A 62 11.98 -3.31 -0.91
C VAL A 62 10.78 -2.42 -0.57
N GLY A 63 10.09 -1.93 -1.57
CA GLY A 63 8.84 -1.18 -1.39
C GLY A 63 8.10 -1.13 -2.69
N PHE A 64 6.76 -1.09 -2.62
CA PHE A 64 5.94 -0.92 -3.82
C PHE A 64 4.64 -0.22 -3.50
N ILE A 65 4.06 0.39 -4.55
CA ILE A 65 2.78 1.07 -4.48
C ILE A 65 1.92 0.57 -5.64
N GLY A 66 0.64 0.36 -5.36
CA GLY A 66 -0.34 -0.04 -6.35
C GLY A 66 -1.45 1.00 -6.43
N LEU A 67 -1.71 1.48 -7.65
CA LEU A 67 -2.67 2.54 -7.89
C LEU A 67 -3.83 2.04 -8.74
N LYS A 68 -5.02 2.53 -8.44
CA LYS A 68 -6.18 2.35 -9.29
C LYS A 68 -6.81 3.72 -9.47
N ASP A 69 -6.73 4.24 -10.71
CA ASP A 69 -7.14 5.62 -10.99
C ASP A 69 -6.36 6.56 -10.09
N GLN A 70 -7.04 7.38 -9.28
CA GLN A 70 -6.40 8.36 -8.40
C GLN A 70 -6.32 7.86 -6.95
N LEU A 71 -6.49 6.56 -6.74
CA LEU A 71 -6.54 5.94 -5.43
C LEU A 71 -5.31 5.06 -5.19
N ILE A 72 -4.66 5.25 -4.04
CA ILE A 72 -3.62 4.31 -3.60
C ILE A 72 -4.34 3.11 -2.99
N GLN A 73 -4.20 1.96 -3.63
CA GLN A 73 -4.79 0.71 -3.13
C GLN A 73 -3.81 -0.07 -2.26
N MET A 74 -2.53 0.04 -2.55
CA MET A 74 -1.50 -0.71 -1.83
C MET A 74 -0.26 0.15 -1.67
N LEU A 75 0.34 0.10 -0.48
CA LEU A 75 1.65 0.68 -0.21
C LEU A 75 2.30 -0.17 0.86
N PHE A 76 3.37 -0.86 0.51
CA PHE A 76 4.06 -1.74 1.44
C PHE A 76 5.56 -1.58 1.32
N VAL A 77 6.24 -1.59 2.47
CA VAL A 77 7.69 -1.44 2.55
C VAL A 77 8.24 -2.60 3.37
N HIS A 78 9.35 -3.17 2.93
CA HIS A 78 10.02 -4.26 3.64
C HIS A 78 10.34 -3.80 5.07
N PRO A 79 10.06 -4.65 6.08
CA PRO A 79 10.26 -4.26 7.47
C PRO A 79 11.66 -3.72 7.80
N ASN A 80 12.70 -4.26 7.16
CA ASN A 80 14.07 -3.81 7.41
C ASN A 80 14.41 -2.47 6.75
N TYR A 81 13.51 -1.94 5.93
CA TYR A 81 13.74 -0.70 5.18
C TYR A 81 12.75 0.39 5.54
N MET A 82 11.98 0.19 6.61
CA MET A 82 11.03 1.20 7.07
C MET A 82 11.79 2.39 7.67
N ARG A 83 11.12 3.55 7.66
CA ARG A 83 11.68 4.81 8.20
C ARG A 83 12.88 5.33 7.42
N MET A 84 13.05 4.86 6.19
CA MET A 84 14.11 5.34 5.29
C MET A 84 13.56 6.25 4.19
N GLY A 85 12.29 6.65 4.32
CA GLY A 85 11.66 7.55 3.35
C GLY A 85 11.14 6.89 2.10
N LEU A 86 11.11 5.56 2.02
CA LEU A 86 10.64 4.86 0.82
C LEU A 86 9.15 5.06 0.59
N GLY A 87 8.34 4.91 1.65
CA GLY A 87 6.90 5.11 1.53
C GLY A 87 6.56 6.51 1.09
N LYS A 88 7.21 7.51 1.69
CA LYS A 88 6.99 8.90 1.32
C LYS A 88 7.39 9.15 -0.14
N ALA A 89 8.51 8.60 -0.58
CA ALA A 89 8.96 8.77 -1.96
C ALA A 89 7.96 8.18 -2.95
N LEU A 90 7.41 7.00 -2.64
CA LEU A 90 6.41 6.36 -3.51
C LEU A 90 5.11 7.16 -3.55
N VAL A 91 4.64 7.68 -2.41
CA VAL A 91 3.42 8.48 -2.37
C VAL A 91 3.64 9.82 -3.09
N ASP A 92 4.77 10.49 -2.86
CA ASP A 92 5.06 11.76 -3.56
C ASP A 92 5.10 11.55 -5.07
N PHE A 93 5.70 10.45 -5.53
CA PHE A 93 5.72 10.08 -6.94
C PHE A 93 4.30 9.92 -7.49
N ALA A 94 3.45 9.19 -6.75
CA ALA A 94 2.07 8.93 -7.19
C ALA A 94 1.26 10.22 -7.27
N ILE A 95 1.42 11.11 -6.30
CA ILE A 95 0.73 12.40 -6.31
C ILE A 95 1.18 13.23 -7.50
N LYS A 96 2.49 13.31 -7.71
CA LYS A 96 3.06 14.17 -8.73
C LYS A 96 2.84 13.67 -10.15
N GLU A 97 3.05 12.36 -10.36
CA GLU A 97 3.03 11.80 -11.71
C GLU A 97 1.68 11.22 -12.11
N TYR A 98 0.84 10.83 -11.14
CA TYR A 98 -0.43 10.14 -11.41
C TYR A 98 -1.64 10.83 -10.80
N ASN A 99 -1.46 12.03 -10.24
CA ASN A 99 -2.55 12.84 -9.68
C ASN A 99 -3.35 12.10 -8.61
N VAL A 100 -2.68 11.30 -7.80
CA VAL A 100 -3.33 10.58 -6.70
C VAL A 100 -3.89 11.56 -5.70
N THR A 101 -5.14 11.33 -5.27
CA THR A 101 -5.84 12.18 -4.31
C THR A 101 -6.43 11.41 -3.14
N GLU A 102 -6.47 10.08 -3.19
CA GLU A 102 -7.12 9.28 -2.16
C GLU A 102 -6.33 8.03 -1.82
N VAL A 103 -6.55 7.53 -0.61
CA VAL A 103 -5.99 6.26 -0.15
C VAL A 103 -6.99 5.61 0.80
N ASP A 104 -7.09 4.28 0.74
CA ASP A 104 -7.86 3.48 1.67
C ASP A 104 -6.91 2.80 2.65
N VAL A 105 -7.24 2.91 3.95
CA VAL A 105 -6.37 2.42 5.02
C VAL A 105 -7.19 1.64 6.04
N ASN A 106 -6.69 0.50 6.48
CA ASN A 106 -7.28 -0.21 7.61
C ASN A 106 -7.30 0.71 8.84
N GLU A 107 -8.47 0.87 9.45
CA GLU A 107 -8.64 1.72 10.64
C GLU A 107 -7.72 1.28 11.78
N GLN A 108 -7.44 -0.01 11.86
CA GLN A 108 -6.61 -0.57 12.92
C GLN A 108 -5.11 -0.38 12.69
N ASN A 109 -4.73 0.05 11.48
CA ASN A 109 -3.34 0.34 11.17
C ASN A 109 -3.03 1.80 11.51
N THR A 110 -2.79 2.05 12.79
CA THR A 110 -2.60 3.41 13.30
C THR A 110 -1.32 4.06 12.77
N GLN A 111 -0.28 3.26 12.49
CA GLN A 111 0.96 3.80 11.90
C GLN A 111 0.71 4.34 10.50
N ALA A 112 -0.05 3.63 9.69
CA ALA A 112 -0.37 4.08 8.34
C ALA A 112 -1.24 5.35 8.39
N LEU A 113 -2.22 5.39 9.29
CA LEU A 113 -3.06 6.59 9.45
C LEU A 113 -2.21 7.81 9.77
N LYS A 114 -1.28 7.67 10.71
CA LYS A 114 -0.40 8.76 11.09
C LYS A 114 0.50 9.17 9.91
N PHE A 115 1.02 8.19 9.19
CA PHE A 115 1.85 8.43 8.01
C PHE A 115 1.10 9.28 6.97
N TYR A 116 -0.12 8.85 6.61
CA TYR A 116 -0.88 9.59 5.60
C TYR A 116 -1.37 10.94 6.11
N ASN A 117 -1.76 11.03 7.38
CA ASN A 117 -2.14 12.33 7.95
C ASN A 117 -0.98 13.33 7.87
N ASN A 118 0.25 12.88 8.12
CA ASN A 118 1.43 13.73 8.01
C ASN A 118 1.70 14.20 6.58
N LEU A 119 1.19 13.47 5.59
CA LEU A 119 1.34 13.84 4.18
C LEU A 119 0.18 14.71 3.66
N GLY A 120 -0.79 15.01 4.51
CA GLY A 120 -1.90 15.89 4.13
C GLY A 120 -3.20 15.17 3.78
N PHE A 121 -3.28 13.86 4.02
CA PHE A 121 -4.52 13.11 3.82
C PHE A 121 -5.37 13.14 5.08
N GLU A 122 -6.69 13.26 4.90
CA GLU A 122 -7.65 13.23 6.01
C GLU A 122 -8.81 12.30 5.70
N ALA A 123 -9.30 11.61 6.73
CA ALA A 123 -10.41 10.69 6.57
C ALA A 123 -11.70 11.44 6.23
N PHE A 124 -12.46 10.94 5.28
CA PHE A 124 -13.75 11.50 4.90
C PHE A 124 -14.87 10.46 4.85
N ASP A 125 -14.52 9.16 4.93
CA ASP A 125 -15.51 8.10 4.87
C ASP A 125 -14.98 6.88 5.62
N ARG A 126 -15.89 5.97 5.98
CA ARG A 126 -15.54 4.76 6.73
C ARG A 126 -16.47 3.63 6.29
N PHE A 127 -15.87 2.46 6.07
CA PHE A 127 -16.61 1.24 5.73
C PHE A 127 -16.31 0.19 6.80
N GLU A 128 -17.35 -0.49 7.28
CA GLU A 128 -17.17 -1.48 8.35
C GLU A 128 -16.49 -2.76 7.86
N LYS A 129 -16.54 -3.02 6.55
CA LYS A 129 -15.92 -4.19 5.95
C LYS A 129 -14.95 -3.76 4.87
N ASP A 130 -13.89 -4.55 4.68
CA ASP A 130 -12.95 -4.31 3.62
C ASP A 130 -13.47 -4.87 2.28
N ASP A 131 -12.67 -4.74 1.21
CA ASP A 131 -13.06 -5.17 -0.13
C ASP A 131 -13.26 -6.68 -0.23
N ALA A 132 -12.70 -7.46 0.68
CA ALA A 132 -12.88 -8.90 0.74
C ALA A 132 -14.12 -9.30 1.54
N GLY A 133 -14.86 -8.32 2.08
CA GLY A 133 -16.06 -8.57 2.87
C GLY A 133 -15.78 -8.96 4.31
N LYS A 134 -14.55 -8.81 4.77
CA LYS A 134 -14.18 -9.14 6.14
C LYS A 134 -14.37 -7.94 7.07
N LEU A 135 -14.57 -8.20 8.36
CA LEU A 135 -14.85 -7.17 9.37
C LEU A 135 -13.58 -6.44 9.81
N TYR A 136 -12.84 -5.90 8.86
CA TYR A 136 -11.69 -5.03 9.09
C TYR A 136 -12.06 -3.66 8.54
N PRO A 137 -12.43 -2.70 9.41
CA PRO A 137 -12.90 -1.40 8.93
C PRO A 137 -11.85 -0.67 8.11
N ILE A 138 -12.32 0.02 7.07
CA ILE A 138 -11.49 0.80 6.16
C ILE A 138 -11.86 2.27 6.28
N LEU A 139 -10.86 3.12 6.41
CA LEU A 139 -11.04 4.57 6.30
C LEU A 139 -10.57 5.02 4.92
N SER A 140 -11.39 5.84 4.27
CA SER A 140 -11.01 6.49 3.02
C SER A 140 -10.50 7.87 3.35
N LEU A 141 -9.27 8.17 2.93
CA LEU A 141 -8.63 9.46 3.19
C LEU A 141 -8.46 10.22 1.88
N ALA A 142 -8.57 11.53 1.95
CA ALA A 142 -8.36 12.41 0.79
C ALA A 142 -7.27 13.42 1.08
N LEU A 143 -6.51 13.75 0.04
CA LEU A 143 -5.46 14.76 0.11
C LEU A 143 -6.11 16.13 0.11
N ILE A 144 -5.97 16.89 1.19
CA ILE A 144 -6.77 18.08 1.40
C ILE A 144 -6.11 19.40 1.03
N ASN A 145 -4.81 19.49 1.06
CA ASN A 145 -4.17 20.76 0.77
C ASN A 145 -2.94 20.56 -0.10
N LYS A 146 -2.94 21.21 -1.24
CA LYS A 146 -1.96 21.00 -2.28
C LYS A 146 -1.12 22.20 -2.59
N SER A 147 -1.45 23.33 -2.08
CA SER A 147 -0.73 24.54 -2.40
C SER A 147 0.64 24.64 -1.78
#